data_1e48e5991d6a9e6a107d334072d6907d
#
_entry.id   1e48e5991d6a9e6a107d334072d6907d
#
_cell.length_a   1.000
_cell.length_b   1.000
_cell.length_c   1.000
_cell.angle_alpha   90.00
_cell.angle_beta   90.00
_cell.angle_gamma   90.00
#
_symmetry.space_group_name_H-M   'P 1'
#
loop_
_entity.id
_entity.type
_entity.pdbx_description
1 polymer ?
#
loop_
_entity_poly.entity_id
_entity_poly.type
_entity_poly.pdbx_seq_one_letter_code
_entity_poly.pdbx_strand_id
1 'polypeptide(L)'
;MTDQPFGVNLTILPTVRPTPYDEYARAIIEGGVKIIETAGRSPEPFMKRFKANGVKVIHKCVAVRHALKAERIGVDVVSIDGFECAGHPGEQDVGGLVLFPAATQALKIPVVASGGIADGRGLVAALALGCE
;
A
#
# COMPACT_ATOMS: atom_id res chain seq x y z
N MET A 1 -24.41 0.75 -6.96
CA MET A 1 -23.12 0.08 -6.67
C MET A 1 -22.64 -0.59 -7.94
N THR A 2 -21.36 -0.82 -8.09
CA THR A 2 -20.78 -1.45 -9.30
C THR A 2 -20.60 -2.95 -9.10
N ASP A 3 -20.72 -3.74 -10.18
CA ASP A 3 -20.37 -5.17 -10.20
C ASP A 3 -18.90 -5.39 -10.57
N GLN A 4 -18.17 -4.29 -10.86
CA GLN A 4 -16.75 -4.34 -11.17
C GLN A 4 -15.91 -4.46 -9.90
N PRO A 5 -14.77 -5.16 -9.94
CA PRO A 5 -13.84 -5.21 -8.81
C PRO A 5 -13.39 -3.80 -8.40
N PHE A 6 -13.40 -3.52 -7.11
CA PHE A 6 -12.90 -2.25 -6.56
C PHE A 6 -12.20 -2.48 -5.22
N GLY A 7 -11.33 -1.56 -4.87
CA GLY A 7 -10.68 -1.48 -3.57
C GLY A 7 -11.10 -0.22 -2.81
N VAL A 8 -10.89 -0.24 -1.51
CA VAL A 8 -11.13 0.91 -0.61
C VAL A 8 -9.80 1.29 0.05
N ASN A 9 -9.54 2.58 0.19
CA ASN A 9 -8.39 3.06 0.94
C ASN A 9 -8.76 3.30 2.41
N LEU A 10 -7.87 2.88 3.32
CA LEU A 10 -7.92 3.18 4.75
C LEU A 10 -6.58 3.81 5.16
N THR A 11 -6.53 5.14 5.18
CA THR A 11 -5.35 5.88 5.61
C THR A 11 -5.34 6.02 7.12
N ILE A 12 -4.34 5.42 7.78
CA ILE A 12 -4.18 5.36 9.23
C ILE A 12 -3.20 6.45 9.65
N LEU A 13 -3.71 7.61 10.04
CA LEU A 13 -2.90 8.76 10.45
C LEU A 13 -3.18 9.15 11.92
N PRO A 14 -2.20 9.81 12.58
CA PRO A 14 -2.48 10.47 13.84
C PRO A 14 -3.48 11.60 13.60
N THR A 15 -4.55 11.62 14.38
CA THR A 15 -5.60 12.63 14.27
C THR A 15 -5.82 13.31 15.61
N VAL A 16 -6.25 14.57 15.58
CA VAL A 16 -6.59 15.33 16.81
C VAL A 16 -7.78 14.70 17.52
N ARG A 17 -8.73 14.14 16.77
CA ARG A 17 -9.86 13.38 17.31
C ARG A 17 -9.67 11.91 16.98
N PRO A 18 -9.94 10.98 17.92
CA PRO A 18 -9.85 9.56 17.64
C PRO A 18 -10.70 9.17 16.42
N THR A 19 -10.07 8.60 15.43
CA THR A 19 -10.76 8.07 14.23
C THR A 19 -11.24 6.67 14.53
N PRO A 20 -12.50 6.32 14.24
CA PRO A 20 -13.07 5.00 14.55
C PRO A 20 -12.63 3.94 13.53
N TYR A 21 -11.33 3.68 13.43
CA TYR A 21 -10.75 2.75 12.44
C TYR A 21 -11.32 1.34 12.55
N ASP A 22 -11.68 0.88 13.74
CA ASP A 22 -12.32 -0.43 13.94
C ASP A 22 -13.71 -0.50 13.29
N GLU A 23 -14.47 0.58 13.35
CA GLU A 23 -15.78 0.66 12.69
C GLU A 23 -15.62 0.70 11.17
N TYR A 24 -14.63 1.43 10.67
CA TYR A 24 -14.33 1.46 9.24
C TYR A 24 -13.88 0.09 8.73
N ALA A 25 -12.99 -0.59 9.45
CA ALA A 25 -12.57 -1.94 9.09
C ALA A 25 -13.74 -2.93 9.08
N ARG A 26 -14.68 -2.80 10.03
CA ARG A 26 -15.90 -3.60 10.06
C ARG A 26 -16.79 -3.30 8.86
N ALA A 27 -17.08 -2.04 8.58
CA ALA A 27 -17.92 -1.63 7.46
C ALA A 27 -17.36 -2.10 6.10
N ILE A 28 -16.03 -2.07 5.93
CA ILE A 28 -15.35 -2.58 4.74
C ILE A 28 -15.65 -4.08 4.56
N ILE A 29 -15.54 -4.87 5.62
CA ILE A 29 -15.78 -6.31 5.58
C ILE A 29 -17.27 -6.61 5.35
N GLU A 30 -18.17 -5.98 6.08
CA GLU A 30 -19.62 -6.13 5.95
C GLU A 30 -20.12 -5.68 4.57
N GLY A 31 -19.48 -4.66 3.99
CA GLY A 31 -19.74 -4.21 2.62
C GLY A 31 -19.23 -5.16 1.53
N GLY A 32 -18.60 -6.28 1.88
CA GLY A 32 -18.12 -7.29 0.94
C GLY A 32 -16.88 -6.87 0.13
N VAL A 33 -16.18 -5.82 0.54
CA VAL A 33 -14.95 -5.35 -0.13
C VAL A 33 -13.86 -6.41 -0.07
N LYS A 34 -13.22 -6.69 -1.20
CA LYS A 34 -12.21 -7.76 -1.33
C LYS A 34 -10.78 -7.24 -1.34
N ILE A 35 -10.58 -5.97 -1.62
CA ILE A 35 -9.26 -5.35 -1.72
C ILE A 35 -9.26 -4.08 -0.88
N ILE A 36 -8.28 -3.95 0.00
CA ILE A 36 -8.05 -2.73 0.76
C ILE A 36 -6.64 -2.23 0.51
N GLU A 37 -6.50 -0.94 0.27
CA GLU A 37 -5.22 -0.26 0.38
C GLU A 37 -5.14 0.41 1.76
N THR A 38 -4.02 0.23 2.45
CA THR A 38 -3.74 0.91 3.71
C THR A 38 -2.53 1.83 3.54
N ALA A 39 -2.54 2.98 4.18
CA ALA A 39 -1.47 3.96 4.13
C ALA A 39 -1.21 4.58 5.52
N GLY A 40 -0.06 5.22 5.67
CA GLY A 40 0.33 5.86 6.93
C GLY A 40 0.91 4.87 7.94
N ARG A 41 0.25 4.71 9.08
CA ARG A 41 0.72 3.77 10.12
C ARG A 41 0.46 2.31 9.72
N SER A 42 1.19 1.40 10.38
CA SER A 42 1.07 -0.05 10.15
C SER A 42 -0.38 -0.54 10.27
N PRO A 43 -0.87 -1.35 9.31
CA PRO A 43 -2.20 -1.96 9.35
C PRO A 43 -2.26 -3.18 10.30
N GLU A 44 -1.20 -3.51 10.99
CA GLU A 44 -1.05 -4.71 11.83
C GLU A 44 -2.26 -4.99 12.74
N PRO A 45 -2.89 -4.00 13.42
CA PRO A 45 -4.06 -4.26 14.26
C PRO A 45 -5.26 -4.83 13.50
N PHE A 46 -5.36 -4.59 12.21
CA PHE A 46 -6.49 -5.00 11.37
C PHE A 46 -6.22 -6.27 10.56
N MET A 47 -4.96 -6.66 10.41
CA MET A 47 -4.54 -7.75 9.52
C MET A 47 -5.28 -9.06 9.80
N LYS A 48 -5.35 -9.47 11.07
CA LYS A 48 -6.06 -10.72 11.45
C LYS A 48 -7.51 -10.71 10.96
N ARG A 49 -8.20 -9.58 11.12
CA ARG A 49 -9.61 -9.42 10.73
C ARG A 49 -9.78 -9.45 9.21
N PHE A 50 -8.95 -8.72 8.48
CA PHE A 50 -8.98 -8.69 7.01
C PHE A 50 -8.70 -10.07 6.42
N LYS A 51 -7.65 -10.73 6.88
CA LYS A 51 -7.29 -12.07 6.41
C LYS A 51 -8.37 -13.11 6.69
N ALA A 52 -8.97 -13.10 7.87
CA ALA A 52 -10.05 -14.03 8.23
C ALA A 52 -11.30 -13.88 7.33
N ASN A 53 -11.49 -12.72 6.71
CA ASN A 53 -12.58 -12.42 5.79
C ASN A 53 -12.19 -12.43 4.30
N GLY A 54 -11.00 -12.93 3.98
CA GLY A 54 -10.52 -13.06 2.61
C GLY A 54 -10.22 -11.73 1.91
N VAL A 55 -10.00 -10.65 2.69
CA VAL A 55 -9.66 -9.34 2.15
C VAL A 55 -8.16 -9.30 1.84
N LYS A 56 -7.81 -8.91 0.62
CA LYS A 56 -6.44 -8.67 0.20
C LYS A 56 -5.99 -7.28 0.64
N VAL A 57 -4.79 -7.19 1.18
CA VAL A 57 -4.25 -5.96 1.74
C VAL A 57 -3.06 -5.49 0.92
N ILE A 58 -3.18 -4.31 0.34
CA ILE A 58 -2.08 -3.54 -0.26
C ILE A 58 -1.65 -2.53 0.80
N HIS A 59 -0.35 -2.44 1.10
CA HIS A 59 0.13 -1.42 2.04
C HIS A 59 1.10 -0.46 1.37
N LYS A 60 0.80 0.82 1.50
CA LYS A 60 1.62 1.91 0.96
C LYS A 60 2.81 2.18 1.86
N CYS A 61 4.01 2.14 1.28
CA CYS A 61 5.28 2.34 1.97
C CYS A 61 6.14 3.36 1.22
N VAL A 62 6.98 4.08 1.96
CA VAL A 62 7.90 5.09 1.42
C VAL A 62 9.38 4.74 1.64
N ALA A 63 9.65 3.56 2.18
CA ALA A 63 11.00 3.07 2.44
C ALA A 63 11.02 1.54 2.48
N VAL A 64 12.14 0.93 2.07
CA VAL A 64 12.31 -0.53 2.07
C VAL A 64 12.13 -1.13 3.47
N ARG A 65 12.61 -0.47 4.53
CA ARG A 65 12.43 -0.94 5.91
C ARG A 65 10.96 -1.06 6.32
N HIS A 66 10.10 -0.16 5.83
CA HIS A 66 8.65 -0.21 6.07
C HIS A 66 8.00 -1.34 5.27
N ALA A 67 8.42 -1.51 4.03
CA ALA A 67 7.97 -2.57 3.14
C ALA A 67 8.30 -3.97 3.70
N LEU A 68 9.51 -4.18 4.20
CA LEU A 68 9.91 -5.41 4.89
C LEU A 68 9.08 -5.69 6.16
N LYS A 69 8.71 -4.64 6.92
CA LYS A 69 7.80 -4.80 8.05
C LYS A 69 6.40 -5.18 7.57
N ALA A 70 5.90 -4.53 6.52
CA ALA A 70 4.59 -4.83 5.92
C ALA A 70 4.52 -6.29 5.45
N GLU A 71 5.53 -6.79 4.76
CA GLU A 71 5.62 -8.21 4.37
C GLU A 71 5.55 -9.13 5.59
N ARG A 72 6.33 -8.86 6.64
CA ARG A 72 6.34 -9.68 7.87
C ARG A 72 4.99 -9.77 8.58
N ILE A 73 4.20 -8.71 8.55
CA ILE A 73 2.84 -8.72 9.14
C ILE A 73 1.78 -9.31 8.20
N GLY A 74 2.18 -9.75 7.00
CA GLY A 74 1.36 -10.54 6.10
C GLY A 74 0.50 -9.73 5.12
N VAL A 75 0.89 -8.52 4.72
CA VAL A 75 0.22 -7.84 3.59
C VAL A 75 0.43 -8.65 2.30
N ASP A 76 -0.51 -8.54 1.36
CA ASP A 76 -0.44 -9.29 0.11
C ASP A 76 0.42 -8.58 -0.94
N VAL A 77 0.44 -7.25 -0.94
CA VAL A 77 1.14 -6.41 -1.90
C VAL A 77 1.68 -5.17 -1.21
N VAL A 78 2.84 -4.71 -1.59
CA VAL A 78 3.37 -3.40 -1.20
C VAL A 78 3.22 -2.42 -2.35
N SER A 79 2.60 -1.26 -2.10
CA SER A 79 2.70 -0.08 -2.96
C SER A 79 3.87 0.77 -2.45
N ILE A 80 4.90 0.95 -3.25
CA ILE A 80 6.08 1.72 -2.85
C ILE A 80 6.06 3.09 -3.51
N ASP A 81 6.03 4.16 -2.71
CA ASP A 81 5.97 5.53 -3.18
C ASP A 81 7.38 6.14 -3.27
N GLY A 82 7.79 6.48 -4.48
CA GLY A 82 8.95 7.35 -4.67
C GLY A 82 8.69 8.78 -4.17
N PHE A 83 9.75 9.56 -3.95
CA PHE A 83 9.63 10.95 -3.49
C PHE A 83 8.79 11.83 -4.43
N GLU A 84 8.66 11.44 -5.71
CA GLU A 84 7.85 12.12 -6.72
C GLU A 84 6.34 11.95 -6.53
N CYS A 85 5.91 11.23 -5.49
CA CYS A 85 4.49 11.02 -5.22
C CYS A 85 3.77 12.33 -4.87
N ALA A 86 2.48 12.40 -5.20
CA ALA A 86 1.62 13.51 -4.81
C ALA A 86 1.20 13.38 -3.33
N GLY A 87 0.89 14.50 -2.68
CA GLY A 87 0.41 14.56 -1.30
C GLY A 87 1.54 14.57 -0.28
N HIS A 88 1.62 13.56 0.56
CA HIS A 88 2.65 13.45 1.59
C HIS A 88 3.80 12.56 1.11
N PRO A 89 4.93 13.12 0.69
CA PRO A 89 6.12 12.35 0.38
C PRO A 89 6.69 11.68 1.63
N GLY A 90 7.54 10.68 1.42
CA GLY A 90 8.23 10.01 2.50
C GLY A 90 9.24 10.93 3.21
N GLU A 91 9.68 10.50 4.39
CA GLU A 91 10.70 11.20 5.19
C GLU A 91 12.09 11.23 4.52
N GLN A 92 12.29 10.39 3.52
CA GLN A 92 13.54 10.27 2.77
C GLN A 92 13.32 10.73 1.33
N ASP A 93 14.19 11.61 0.84
CA ASP A 93 14.14 12.17 -0.51
C ASP A 93 14.67 11.14 -1.54
N VAL A 94 14.08 9.94 -1.55
CA VAL A 94 14.49 8.85 -2.45
C VAL A 94 13.50 8.72 -3.60
N GLY A 95 13.97 9.02 -4.80
CA GLY A 95 13.17 8.88 -6.02
C GLY A 95 12.87 7.43 -6.41
N GLY A 96 11.80 7.23 -7.16
CA GLY A 96 11.32 5.92 -7.57
C GLY A 96 12.34 5.06 -8.31
N LEU A 97 13.17 5.66 -9.17
CA LEU A 97 14.21 4.92 -9.91
C LEU A 97 15.25 4.23 -9.00
N VAL A 98 15.42 4.70 -7.78
CA VAL A 98 16.30 4.07 -6.77
C VAL A 98 15.50 3.17 -5.84
N LEU A 99 14.33 3.63 -5.42
CA LEU A 99 13.53 2.95 -4.41
C LEU A 99 12.86 1.67 -4.94
N PHE A 100 12.34 1.68 -6.18
CA PHE A 100 11.64 0.54 -6.76
C PHE A 100 12.53 -0.70 -6.87
N PRO A 101 13.72 -0.65 -7.51
CA PRO A 101 14.58 -1.84 -7.58
C PRO A 101 15.10 -2.29 -6.21
N ALA A 102 15.32 -1.36 -5.29
CA ALA A 102 15.70 -1.73 -3.92
C ALA A 102 14.57 -2.48 -3.18
N ALA A 103 13.31 -2.08 -3.37
CA ALA A 103 12.17 -2.75 -2.79
C ALA A 103 11.92 -4.12 -3.44
N THR A 104 11.93 -4.22 -4.77
CA THR A 104 11.69 -5.47 -5.49
C THR A 104 12.75 -6.53 -5.23
N GLN A 105 14.01 -6.13 -5.00
CA GLN A 105 15.06 -7.06 -4.60
C GLN A 105 14.95 -7.54 -3.15
N ALA A 106 14.38 -6.71 -2.26
CA ALA A 106 14.29 -7.01 -0.84
C ALA A 106 13.04 -7.82 -0.46
N LEU A 107 11.95 -7.72 -1.21
CA LEU A 107 10.65 -8.31 -0.93
C LEU A 107 10.42 -9.58 -1.74
N LYS A 108 9.59 -10.47 -1.19
CA LYS A 108 9.13 -11.70 -1.84
C LYS A 108 7.68 -11.62 -2.32
N ILE A 109 6.97 -10.57 -1.93
CA ILE A 109 5.59 -10.28 -2.35
C ILE A 109 5.60 -9.24 -3.47
N PRO A 110 4.54 -9.16 -4.28
CA PRO A 110 4.41 -8.17 -5.35
C PRO A 110 4.64 -6.74 -4.88
N VAL A 111 5.31 -5.96 -5.72
CA VAL A 111 5.61 -4.54 -5.49
C VAL A 111 5.00 -3.71 -6.61
N VAL A 112 4.11 -2.80 -6.24
CA VAL A 112 3.51 -1.82 -7.16
C VAL A 112 4.28 -0.50 -7.05
N ALA A 113 4.73 0.04 -8.18
CA ALA A 113 5.36 1.35 -8.24
C ALA A 113 4.32 2.46 -8.11
N SER A 114 4.60 3.45 -7.28
CA SER A 114 3.76 4.63 -7.09
C SER A 114 4.61 5.90 -6.98
N GLY A 115 4.08 7.02 -7.45
CA GLY A 115 4.78 8.31 -7.50
C GLY A 115 5.57 8.52 -8.80
N GLY A 116 5.21 9.58 -9.53
CA GLY A 116 5.91 10.00 -10.74
C GLY A 116 5.60 9.17 -12.00
N ILE A 117 4.70 8.21 -11.95
CA ILE A 117 4.30 7.41 -13.12
C ILE A 117 3.18 8.14 -13.86
N ALA A 118 3.53 8.90 -14.89
CA ALA A 118 2.60 9.79 -15.58
C ALA A 118 2.11 9.26 -16.93
N ASP A 119 2.88 8.41 -17.58
CA ASP A 119 2.55 7.87 -18.92
C ASP A 119 3.11 6.44 -19.13
N GLY A 120 2.93 5.89 -20.34
CA GLY A 120 3.39 4.56 -20.69
C GLY A 120 4.91 4.35 -20.57
N ARG A 121 5.73 5.40 -20.67
CA ARG A 121 7.18 5.30 -20.47
C ARG A 121 7.51 5.03 -19.01
N GLY A 122 6.83 5.74 -18.10
CA GLY A 122 6.94 5.49 -16.67
C GLY A 122 6.49 4.08 -16.30
N LEU A 123 5.40 3.58 -16.88
CA LEU A 123 4.95 2.21 -16.69
C LEU A 123 6.01 1.18 -17.14
N VAL A 124 6.57 1.36 -18.34
CA VAL A 124 7.64 0.47 -18.84
C VAL A 124 8.86 0.51 -17.92
N ALA A 125 9.25 1.69 -17.43
CA ALA A 125 10.35 1.83 -16.48
C ALA A 125 10.06 1.08 -15.17
N ALA A 126 8.87 1.22 -14.60
CA ALA A 126 8.48 0.53 -13.36
C ALA A 126 8.54 -1.00 -13.52
N LEU A 127 8.01 -1.53 -14.63
CA LEU A 127 8.07 -2.97 -14.95
C LEU A 127 9.53 -3.44 -15.14
N ALA A 128 10.37 -2.65 -15.83
CA ALA A 128 11.79 -2.96 -16.01
C ALA A 128 12.58 -2.95 -14.69
N LEU A 129 12.12 -2.20 -13.69
CA LEU A 129 12.70 -2.16 -12.34
C LEU A 129 12.16 -3.27 -11.42
N GLY A 130 11.33 -4.17 -11.95
CA GLY A 130 10.81 -5.36 -11.27
C GLY A 130 9.48 -5.16 -10.54
N CYS A 131 8.80 -4.02 -10.73
CA CYS A 131 7.44 -3.84 -10.23
C CYS A 131 6.41 -4.60 -11.08
N GLU A 132 5.25 -4.89 -10.50
CA GLU A 132 4.14 -5.61 -11.13
C GLU A 132 2.91 -4.72 -11.35
#